data_0a8c560ace339a0ab7341a444e852ed5
#
_entry.id   0a8c560ace339a0ab7341a444e852ed5
#
_cell.length_a   1.000
_cell.length_b   1.000
_cell.length_c   1.000
_cell.angle_alpha   90.00
_cell.angle_beta   90.00
_cell.angle_gamma   90.00
#
_symmetry.space_group_name_H-M   'P 1'
#
loop_
_entity.id
_entity.type
_entity.pdbx_description
1 polymer ?
#
loop_
_entity_poly.entity_id
_entity_poly.type
_entity_poly.pdbx_seq_one_letter_code
_entity_poly.pdbx_strand_id
1 'polypeptide(L)'
;EDKTLAAAKDLSDTLKNISAERIRVELEKLITSNHPDKLITAYKAGITKVVLPEFDRMMECPQNTPYHMYNVGEHTIKVMENVPDTKVMRWAALLHDVGKPDSMTMDKKDNNLVHFYGHAKVGSLMVPEIMKRLKMDNKTIKLVIRLVECHDDRTASGEMSPASVRWSVHKIGKDIYEQYLQLAYADFQGKSDYGRKKGFDKYLYTCQQFKYIMDNNICTCKAEMAVSGKDLIEIGCPKGEIIGTVLDELLAKVLDNPQLNERETLLNIASKMF
;
A
#
# COMPACT_ATOMS: atom_id res chain seq x y z
N GLU A 1 -6.93 -17.54 -33.03
CA GLU A 1 -6.89 -16.80 -31.74
C GLU A 1 -8.31 -16.32 -31.35
N ASP A 2 -9.06 -15.67 -32.25
CA ASP A 2 -10.42 -15.16 -31.97
C ASP A 2 -11.43 -16.29 -31.65
N LYS A 3 -11.35 -17.42 -32.35
CA LYS A 3 -12.22 -18.59 -32.09
C LYS A 3 -11.96 -19.17 -30.69
N THR A 4 -10.69 -19.20 -30.25
CA THR A 4 -10.32 -19.69 -28.93
C THR A 4 -10.83 -18.75 -27.84
N LEU A 5 -10.75 -17.43 -28.05
CA LEU A 5 -11.26 -16.44 -27.11
C LEU A 5 -12.79 -16.51 -27.00
N ALA A 6 -13.49 -16.69 -28.13
CA ALA A 6 -14.94 -16.88 -28.15
C ALA A 6 -15.35 -18.15 -27.37
N ALA A 7 -14.70 -19.29 -27.64
CA ALA A 7 -14.96 -20.51 -26.90
C ALA A 7 -14.67 -20.37 -25.40
N ALA A 8 -13.59 -19.68 -25.03
CA ALA A 8 -13.28 -19.41 -23.62
C ALA A 8 -14.36 -18.57 -22.96
N LYS A 9 -14.93 -17.60 -23.68
CA LYS A 9 -16.04 -16.77 -23.20
C LYS A 9 -17.31 -17.60 -22.94
N ASP A 10 -17.65 -18.48 -23.89
CA ASP A 10 -18.83 -19.35 -23.77
C ASP A 10 -18.71 -20.35 -22.62
N LEU A 11 -17.50 -20.74 -22.26
CA LEU A 11 -17.21 -21.69 -21.19
C LEU A 11 -16.85 -21.01 -19.84
N SER A 12 -16.74 -19.70 -19.78
CA SER A 12 -16.26 -18.98 -18.59
C SER A 12 -17.07 -19.29 -17.33
N ASP A 13 -18.38 -19.47 -17.44
CA ASP A 13 -19.26 -19.83 -16.32
C ASP A 13 -18.97 -21.20 -15.72
N THR A 14 -18.32 -22.11 -16.45
CA THR A 14 -17.92 -23.42 -15.92
C THR A 14 -16.82 -23.32 -14.87
N LEU A 15 -16.10 -22.18 -14.80
CA LEU A 15 -15.09 -21.91 -13.78
C LEU A 15 -15.69 -21.88 -12.36
N LYS A 16 -16.99 -21.67 -12.20
CA LYS A 16 -17.70 -21.79 -10.91
C LYS A 16 -17.57 -23.19 -10.30
N ASN A 17 -17.29 -24.21 -11.12
CA ASN A 17 -17.13 -25.59 -10.68
C ASN A 17 -15.66 -25.93 -10.34
N ILE A 18 -14.72 -25.00 -10.52
CA ILE A 18 -13.31 -25.18 -10.22
C ILE A 18 -13.02 -24.69 -8.79
N SER A 19 -12.22 -25.46 -8.04
CA SER A 19 -11.87 -25.06 -6.67
C SER A 19 -11.10 -23.75 -6.63
N ALA A 20 -11.34 -22.97 -5.59
CA ALA A 20 -10.68 -21.66 -5.40
C ALA A 20 -9.15 -21.76 -5.35
N GLU A 21 -8.62 -22.87 -4.81
CA GLU A 21 -7.18 -23.14 -4.76
C GLU A 21 -6.57 -23.29 -6.16
N ARG A 22 -7.27 -23.99 -7.06
CA ARG A 22 -6.81 -24.13 -8.46
C ARG A 22 -6.89 -22.82 -9.21
N ILE A 23 -7.99 -22.07 -9.05
CA ILE A 23 -8.14 -20.74 -9.61
C ILE A 23 -7.00 -19.84 -9.13
N ARG A 24 -6.71 -19.84 -7.82
CA ARG A 24 -5.61 -19.07 -7.25
C ARG A 24 -4.27 -19.42 -7.89
N VAL A 25 -3.95 -20.69 -8.01
CA VAL A 25 -2.66 -21.15 -8.56
C VAL A 25 -2.46 -20.64 -9.99
N GLU A 26 -3.48 -20.72 -10.83
CA GLU A 26 -3.37 -20.24 -12.21
C GLU A 26 -3.33 -18.70 -12.28
N LEU A 27 -4.10 -18.01 -11.43
CA LEU A 27 -4.06 -16.55 -11.34
C LEU A 27 -2.69 -16.07 -10.83
N GLU A 28 -2.12 -16.72 -9.82
CA GLU A 28 -0.77 -16.41 -9.33
C GLU A 28 0.30 -16.61 -10.43
N LYS A 29 0.25 -17.71 -11.17
CA LYS A 29 1.16 -17.93 -12.31
C LYS A 29 1.04 -16.81 -13.34
N LEU A 30 -0.17 -16.37 -13.65
CA LEU A 30 -0.42 -15.31 -14.61
C LEU A 30 0.18 -13.97 -14.11
N ILE A 31 -0.20 -13.54 -12.91
CA ILE A 31 0.21 -12.23 -12.42
C ILE A 31 1.71 -12.16 -12.08
N THR A 32 2.36 -13.26 -11.71
CA THR A 32 3.80 -13.32 -11.45
C THR A 32 4.64 -13.62 -12.71
N SER A 33 4.01 -13.85 -13.85
CA SER A 33 4.71 -14.02 -15.12
C SER A 33 5.27 -12.69 -15.65
N ASN A 34 6.03 -12.78 -16.75
CA ASN A 34 6.48 -11.60 -17.51
C ASN A 34 5.36 -10.92 -18.31
N HIS A 35 4.13 -11.50 -18.29
CA HIS A 35 2.99 -11.04 -19.05
C HIS A 35 1.72 -10.87 -18.19
N PRO A 36 1.75 -10.06 -17.10
CA PRO A 36 0.56 -9.79 -16.29
C PRO A 36 -0.53 -9.05 -17.10
N ASP A 37 -0.17 -8.41 -18.22
CA ASP A 37 -1.07 -7.80 -19.21
C ASP A 37 -2.10 -8.79 -19.78
N LYS A 38 -1.81 -10.09 -19.78
CA LYS A 38 -2.76 -11.14 -20.21
C LYS A 38 -4.01 -11.24 -19.32
N LEU A 39 -4.00 -10.60 -18.16
CA LEU A 39 -5.21 -10.43 -17.33
C LEU A 39 -6.30 -9.64 -18.10
N ILE A 40 -5.91 -8.70 -18.99
CA ILE A 40 -6.86 -8.03 -19.91
C ILE A 40 -7.49 -9.02 -20.89
N THR A 41 -6.72 -10.01 -21.35
CA THR A 41 -7.29 -11.07 -22.22
C THR A 41 -8.29 -11.93 -21.45
N ALA A 42 -8.00 -12.26 -20.19
CA ALA A 42 -8.93 -12.98 -19.32
C ALA A 42 -10.21 -12.16 -19.06
N TYR A 43 -10.09 -10.84 -18.89
CA TYR A 43 -11.23 -9.92 -18.79
C TYR A 43 -12.09 -9.96 -20.05
N LYS A 44 -11.49 -9.81 -21.24
CA LYS A 44 -12.20 -9.87 -22.52
C LYS A 44 -12.90 -11.22 -22.76
N ALA A 45 -12.36 -12.29 -22.21
CA ALA A 45 -12.95 -13.63 -22.25
C ALA A 45 -14.02 -13.85 -21.15
N GLY A 46 -14.32 -12.87 -20.31
CA GLY A 46 -15.29 -12.99 -19.21
C GLY A 46 -14.82 -13.89 -18.04
N ILE A 47 -13.56 -14.31 -18.06
CA ILE A 47 -12.96 -15.17 -17.02
C ILE A 47 -12.90 -14.42 -15.69
N THR A 48 -12.44 -13.17 -15.70
CA THR A 48 -12.30 -12.35 -14.50
C THR A 48 -13.63 -12.10 -13.81
N LYS A 49 -14.71 -11.98 -14.56
CA LYS A 49 -16.07 -11.83 -14.02
C LYS A 49 -16.44 -12.96 -13.05
N VAL A 50 -15.90 -14.15 -13.24
CA VAL A 50 -16.13 -15.32 -12.37
C VAL A 50 -15.10 -15.43 -11.26
N VAL A 51 -13.81 -15.23 -11.58
CA VAL A 51 -12.71 -15.52 -10.64
C VAL A 51 -12.27 -14.30 -9.82
N LEU A 52 -12.41 -13.08 -10.38
CA LEU A 52 -11.97 -11.83 -9.78
C LEU A 52 -12.87 -10.66 -10.26
N PRO A 53 -14.17 -10.66 -9.95
CA PRO A 53 -15.12 -9.66 -10.44
C PRO A 53 -14.75 -8.22 -10.04
N GLU A 54 -13.95 -8.04 -9.01
CA GLU A 54 -13.42 -6.73 -8.61
C GLU A 54 -12.55 -6.12 -9.70
N PHE A 55 -11.80 -6.95 -10.46
CA PHE A 55 -11.01 -6.46 -11.59
C PHE A 55 -11.90 -5.94 -12.74
N ASP A 56 -13.04 -6.57 -12.99
CA ASP A 56 -14.00 -6.08 -13.98
C ASP A 56 -14.52 -4.68 -13.60
N ARG A 57 -14.86 -4.46 -12.33
CA ARG A 57 -15.26 -3.14 -11.81
C ARG A 57 -14.14 -2.09 -11.96
N MET A 58 -12.88 -2.50 -11.79
CA MET A 58 -11.74 -1.62 -12.01
C MET A 58 -11.57 -1.28 -13.49
N MET A 59 -11.77 -2.23 -14.41
CA MET A 59 -11.74 -2.00 -15.87
C MET A 59 -12.84 -1.06 -16.34
N GLU A 60 -13.98 -1.02 -15.66
CA GLU A 60 -15.13 -0.16 -15.95
C GLU A 60 -15.04 1.20 -15.23
N CYS A 61 -14.05 1.44 -14.37
CA CYS A 61 -13.91 2.64 -13.56
C CYS A 61 -12.99 3.67 -14.26
N PRO A 62 -13.52 4.77 -14.79
CA PRO A 62 -12.71 5.81 -15.44
C PRO A 62 -11.92 6.62 -14.39
N GLN A 63 -10.76 7.13 -14.80
CA GLN A 63 -9.95 8.04 -14.00
C GLN A 63 -9.79 9.40 -14.71
N ASN A 64 -10.87 10.13 -14.86
CA ASN A 64 -10.89 11.42 -15.55
C ASN A 64 -10.16 12.48 -14.72
N THR A 65 -8.83 12.41 -14.67
CA THR A 65 -7.96 13.39 -14.02
C THR A 65 -6.71 13.63 -14.85
N PRO A 66 -6.05 14.79 -14.74
CA PRO A 66 -4.80 15.04 -15.45
C PRO A 66 -3.64 14.08 -15.08
N TYR A 67 -3.75 13.39 -13.95
CA TYR A 67 -2.73 12.49 -13.42
C TYR A 67 -2.76 11.08 -14.05
N HIS A 68 -3.88 10.68 -14.65
CA HIS A 68 -4.11 9.35 -15.19
C HIS A 68 -4.48 9.40 -16.66
N MET A 69 -4.03 8.43 -17.43
CA MET A 69 -4.36 8.26 -18.85
C MET A 69 -5.10 6.94 -19.13
N TYR A 70 -5.26 6.11 -18.10
CA TYR A 70 -5.88 4.79 -18.16
C TYR A 70 -7.09 4.74 -17.22
N ASN A 71 -8.03 3.82 -17.44
CA ASN A 71 -9.00 3.43 -16.42
C ASN A 71 -8.26 2.73 -15.24
N VAL A 72 -8.97 2.45 -14.14
CA VAL A 72 -8.34 1.86 -12.94
C VAL A 72 -7.71 0.50 -13.24
N GLY A 73 -8.38 -0.36 -14.03
CA GLY A 73 -7.89 -1.69 -14.37
C GLY A 73 -6.64 -1.65 -15.27
N GLU A 74 -6.65 -0.83 -16.32
CA GLU A 74 -5.48 -0.67 -17.21
C GLU A 74 -4.29 -0.06 -16.46
N HIS A 75 -4.53 0.93 -15.59
CA HIS A 75 -3.51 1.48 -14.70
C HIS A 75 -2.92 0.38 -13.82
N THR A 76 -3.76 -0.46 -13.22
CA THR A 76 -3.34 -1.58 -12.37
C THR A 76 -2.43 -2.57 -13.10
N ILE A 77 -2.71 -2.85 -14.38
CA ILE A 77 -1.79 -3.65 -15.21
C ILE A 77 -0.42 -2.98 -15.32
N LYS A 78 -0.38 -1.66 -15.57
CA LYS A 78 0.88 -0.92 -15.64
C LYS A 78 1.66 -0.95 -14.32
N VAL A 79 0.97 -0.88 -13.20
CA VAL A 79 1.60 -1.04 -11.88
C VAL A 79 2.16 -2.45 -11.70
N MET A 80 1.40 -3.51 -12.07
CA MET A 80 1.90 -4.88 -12.01
C MET A 80 3.14 -5.12 -12.87
N GLU A 81 3.23 -4.53 -14.07
CA GLU A 81 4.39 -4.63 -14.94
C GLU A 81 5.66 -4.04 -14.31
N ASN A 82 5.52 -3.09 -13.38
CA ASN A 82 6.62 -2.32 -12.79
C ASN A 82 6.99 -2.70 -11.34
N VAL A 83 6.28 -3.64 -10.71
CA VAL A 83 6.68 -4.20 -9.40
C VAL A 83 7.49 -5.49 -9.59
N PRO A 84 8.32 -5.89 -8.59
CA PRO A 84 8.92 -7.22 -8.56
C PRO A 84 7.89 -8.34 -8.77
N ASP A 85 8.30 -9.41 -9.44
CA ASP A 85 7.44 -10.56 -9.78
C ASP A 85 7.17 -11.51 -8.59
N THR A 86 7.36 -11.01 -7.37
CA THR A 86 7.03 -11.76 -6.16
C THR A 86 5.53 -11.79 -5.91
N LYS A 87 5.05 -12.88 -5.32
CA LYS A 87 3.65 -13.09 -4.97
C LYS A 87 3.03 -11.89 -4.25
N VAL A 88 3.70 -11.40 -3.18
CA VAL A 88 3.19 -10.29 -2.37
C VAL A 88 3.07 -9.00 -3.21
N MET A 89 4.11 -8.66 -3.97
CA MET A 89 4.14 -7.43 -4.74
C MET A 89 3.13 -7.43 -5.88
N ARG A 90 2.98 -8.56 -6.59
CA ARG A 90 1.99 -8.68 -7.67
C ARG A 90 0.54 -8.63 -7.15
N TRP A 91 0.25 -9.27 -6.02
CA TRP A 91 -1.06 -9.13 -5.37
C TRP A 91 -1.30 -7.73 -4.83
N ALA A 92 -0.29 -7.09 -4.22
CA ALA A 92 -0.40 -5.72 -3.76
C ALA A 92 -0.67 -4.76 -4.93
N ALA A 93 0.06 -4.91 -6.04
CA ALA A 93 -0.15 -4.14 -7.26
C ALA A 93 -1.53 -4.38 -7.88
N LEU A 94 -2.00 -5.63 -7.93
CA LEU A 94 -3.33 -5.96 -8.46
C LEU A 94 -4.47 -5.35 -7.65
N LEU A 95 -4.29 -5.22 -6.33
CA LEU A 95 -5.36 -4.82 -5.42
C LEU A 95 -5.19 -3.40 -4.84
N HIS A 96 -4.09 -2.67 -5.16
CA HIS A 96 -3.84 -1.36 -4.55
C HIS A 96 -5.00 -0.37 -4.73
N ASP A 97 -5.58 -0.36 -5.91
CA ASP A 97 -6.66 0.53 -6.32
C ASP A 97 -8.06 -0.13 -6.34
N VAL A 98 -8.20 -1.33 -5.79
CA VAL A 98 -9.47 -2.08 -5.81
C VAL A 98 -10.63 -1.34 -5.13
N GLY A 99 -10.34 -0.41 -4.23
CA GLY A 99 -11.33 0.44 -3.56
C GLY A 99 -11.79 1.66 -4.36
N LYS A 100 -11.18 1.98 -5.50
CA LYS A 100 -11.53 3.16 -6.31
C LYS A 100 -12.97 3.12 -6.82
N PRO A 101 -13.49 2.02 -7.39
CA PRO A 101 -14.88 1.97 -7.85
C PRO A 101 -15.90 2.31 -6.76
N ASP A 102 -15.64 1.90 -5.49
CA ASP A 102 -16.54 2.12 -4.37
C ASP A 102 -16.38 3.50 -3.71
N SER A 103 -15.30 4.21 -3.99
CA SER A 103 -15.00 5.54 -3.44
C SER A 103 -15.09 6.66 -4.48
N MET A 104 -15.50 6.35 -5.71
CA MET A 104 -15.61 7.32 -6.79
C MET A 104 -16.68 8.37 -6.50
N THR A 105 -16.30 9.63 -6.59
CA THR A 105 -17.20 10.79 -6.49
C THR A 105 -16.93 11.77 -7.62
N MET A 106 -17.97 12.45 -8.09
CA MET A 106 -17.84 13.50 -9.10
C MET A 106 -17.40 14.81 -8.43
N ASP A 107 -16.55 15.59 -9.11
CA ASP A 107 -16.23 16.94 -8.66
C ASP A 107 -17.47 17.85 -8.70
N LYS A 108 -17.61 18.73 -7.70
CA LYS A 108 -18.79 19.61 -7.59
C LYS A 108 -18.82 20.75 -8.63
N LYS A 109 -17.66 21.10 -9.19
CA LYS A 109 -17.51 22.22 -10.12
C LYS A 109 -17.30 21.76 -11.55
N ASP A 110 -16.75 20.58 -11.75
CA ASP A 110 -16.49 19.97 -13.05
C ASP A 110 -16.92 18.51 -13.06
N ASN A 111 -18.09 18.24 -13.60
CA ASN A 111 -18.65 16.89 -13.69
C ASN A 111 -17.82 15.91 -14.54
N ASN A 112 -16.77 16.36 -15.21
CA ASN A 112 -15.83 15.49 -15.91
C ASN A 112 -14.69 14.99 -15.02
N LEU A 113 -14.46 15.63 -13.86
CA LEU A 113 -13.44 15.21 -12.91
C LEU A 113 -14.00 14.24 -11.87
N VAL A 114 -13.21 13.24 -11.54
CA VAL A 114 -13.54 12.26 -10.51
C VAL A 114 -12.52 12.29 -9.37
N HIS A 115 -12.97 11.95 -8.17
CA HIS A 115 -12.16 11.82 -6.97
C HIS A 115 -12.38 10.46 -6.33
N PHE A 116 -11.34 9.94 -5.65
CA PHE A 116 -11.32 8.63 -5.01
C PHE A 116 -10.88 8.74 -3.54
N TYR A 117 -11.50 9.64 -2.78
CA TYR A 117 -11.11 9.88 -1.38
C TYR A 117 -11.27 8.63 -0.53
N GLY A 118 -10.19 8.24 0.16
CA GLY A 118 -10.20 7.10 1.07
C GLY A 118 -10.18 5.72 0.39
N HIS A 119 -9.95 5.65 -0.92
CA HIS A 119 -9.93 4.38 -1.67
C HIS A 119 -8.95 3.35 -1.10
N ALA A 120 -7.80 3.78 -0.59
CA ALA A 120 -6.82 2.89 0.03
C ALA A 120 -7.39 2.18 1.27
N LYS A 121 -8.16 2.91 2.10
CA LYS A 121 -8.84 2.33 3.26
C LYS A 121 -9.97 1.40 2.83
N VAL A 122 -10.78 1.79 1.86
CA VAL A 122 -11.84 0.93 1.30
C VAL A 122 -11.21 -0.35 0.74
N GLY A 123 -10.17 -0.23 -0.09
CA GLY A 123 -9.44 -1.36 -0.66
C GLY A 123 -8.86 -2.29 0.40
N SER A 124 -8.25 -1.75 1.45
CA SER A 124 -7.69 -2.56 2.54
C SER A 124 -8.74 -3.41 3.28
N LEU A 125 -10.00 -2.99 3.31
CA LEU A 125 -11.12 -3.76 3.85
C LEU A 125 -11.62 -4.83 2.86
N MET A 126 -11.50 -4.61 1.55
CA MET A 126 -11.88 -5.57 0.52
C MET A 126 -10.85 -6.71 0.34
N VAL A 127 -9.56 -6.40 0.49
CA VAL A 127 -8.46 -7.36 0.30
C VAL A 127 -8.66 -8.68 1.07
N PRO A 128 -8.98 -8.69 2.38
CA PRO A 128 -9.14 -9.95 3.12
C PRO A 128 -10.29 -10.82 2.60
N GLU A 129 -11.36 -10.24 2.09
CA GLU A 129 -12.49 -10.98 1.53
C GLU A 129 -12.11 -11.62 0.18
N ILE A 130 -11.49 -10.83 -0.71
CA ILE A 130 -11.02 -11.31 -2.02
C ILE A 130 -10.00 -12.44 -1.83
N MET A 131 -8.99 -12.22 -1.02
CA MET A 131 -7.89 -13.17 -0.87
C MET A 131 -8.30 -14.43 -0.09
N LYS A 132 -9.21 -14.34 0.90
CA LYS A 132 -9.78 -15.51 1.58
C LYS A 132 -10.68 -16.33 0.65
N ARG A 133 -11.49 -15.68 -0.21
CA ARG A 133 -12.26 -16.34 -1.26
C ARG A 133 -11.35 -17.20 -2.17
N LEU A 134 -10.15 -16.68 -2.46
CA LEU A 134 -9.13 -17.39 -3.24
C LEU A 134 -8.24 -18.33 -2.40
N LYS A 135 -8.57 -18.58 -1.12
CA LYS A 135 -7.83 -19.47 -0.22
C LYS A 135 -6.34 -19.12 -0.09
N MET A 136 -6.03 -17.81 -0.02
CA MET A 136 -4.68 -17.33 0.25
C MET A 136 -4.25 -17.57 1.70
N ASP A 137 -2.95 -17.69 1.92
CA ASP A 137 -2.40 -17.79 3.27
C ASP A 137 -2.47 -16.46 4.04
N ASN A 138 -2.66 -16.55 5.35
CA ASN A 138 -2.84 -15.38 6.21
C ASN A 138 -1.62 -14.44 6.25
N LYS A 139 -0.41 -14.94 6.05
CA LYS A 139 0.81 -14.12 6.03
C LYS A 139 0.81 -13.21 4.81
N THR A 140 0.51 -13.76 3.64
CA THR A 140 0.39 -12.99 2.40
C THR A 140 -0.75 -11.97 2.50
N ILE A 141 -1.92 -12.37 3.02
CA ILE A 141 -3.07 -11.46 3.20
C ILE A 141 -2.67 -10.25 4.06
N LYS A 142 -2.04 -10.47 5.21
CA LYS A 142 -1.62 -9.38 6.12
C LYS A 142 -0.66 -8.39 5.46
N LEU A 143 0.30 -8.88 4.68
CA LEU A 143 1.25 -8.02 3.98
C LEU A 143 0.57 -7.20 2.87
N VAL A 144 -0.31 -7.84 2.08
CA VAL A 144 -1.05 -7.15 1.01
C VAL A 144 -2.00 -6.09 1.60
N ILE A 145 -2.71 -6.39 2.70
CA ILE A 145 -3.55 -5.39 3.39
C ILE A 145 -2.74 -4.16 3.76
N ARG A 146 -1.57 -4.35 4.41
CA ARG A 146 -0.72 -3.23 4.82
C ARG A 146 -0.25 -2.40 3.62
N LEU A 147 0.20 -3.04 2.55
CA LEU A 147 0.66 -2.36 1.33
C LEU A 147 -0.48 -1.60 0.65
N VAL A 148 -1.67 -2.19 0.54
CA VAL A 148 -2.85 -1.53 -0.04
C VAL A 148 -3.31 -0.36 0.84
N GLU A 149 -3.30 -0.50 2.16
CA GLU A 149 -3.71 0.57 3.08
C GLU A 149 -2.78 1.78 3.02
N CYS A 150 -1.46 1.55 2.85
CA CYS A 150 -0.49 2.62 2.89
C CYS A 150 -0.06 3.17 1.51
N HIS A 151 -0.47 2.55 0.39
CA HIS A 151 0.06 2.92 -0.93
C HIS A 151 -0.18 4.40 -1.31
N ASP A 152 -1.27 5.02 -0.85
CA ASP A 152 -1.57 6.45 -1.01
C ASP A 152 -1.22 7.25 0.27
N ASP A 153 -0.19 6.83 1.03
CA ASP A 153 0.20 7.54 2.24
C ASP A 153 0.71 8.94 1.91
N ARG A 154 0.04 9.93 2.50
CA ARG A 154 0.35 11.35 2.32
C ARG A 154 1.06 11.96 3.53
N THR A 155 1.53 11.16 4.47
CA THR A 155 2.22 11.66 5.67
C THR A 155 3.44 12.50 5.28
N ALA A 156 4.18 12.07 4.26
CA ALA A 156 5.25 12.86 3.65
C ALA A 156 4.75 13.87 2.58
N SER A 157 3.42 14.13 2.44
CA SER A 157 2.87 14.98 1.35
C SER A 157 2.96 16.47 1.60
N GLY A 158 3.23 16.89 2.83
CA GLY A 158 3.51 18.27 3.18
C GLY A 158 4.90 18.72 2.71
N GLU A 159 5.53 19.59 3.49
CA GLU A 159 6.91 20.00 3.27
C GLU A 159 7.85 18.78 3.34
N MET A 160 8.75 18.68 2.34
CA MET A 160 9.76 17.62 2.33
C MET A 160 10.75 17.86 3.46
N SER A 161 10.65 17.09 4.53
CA SER A 161 11.55 17.16 5.66
C SER A 161 12.00 15.76 6.10
N PRO A 162 13.20 15.62 6.71
CA PRO A 162 13.62 14.34 7.27
C PRO A 162 12.61 13.80 8.32
N ALA A 163 11.97 14.67 9.09
CA ALA A 163 10.97 14.31 10.09
C ALA A 163 9.72 13.69 9.42
N SER A 164 9.21 14.29 8.34
CA SER A 164 8.03 13.76 7.65
C SER A 164 8.26 12.34 7.11
N VAL A 165 9.49 12.02 6.67
CA VAL A 165 9.82 10.66 6.22
C VAL A 165 9.93 9.71 7.43
N ARG A 166 10.52 10.12 8.56
CA ARG A 166 10.55 9.28 9.77
C ARG A 166 9.13 8.95 10.27
N TRP A 167 8.23 9.92 10.26
CA TRP A 167 6.81 9.71 10.58
C TRP A 167 6.12 8.74 9.60
N SER A 168 6.42 8.84 8.31
CA SER A 168 5.92 7.88 7.30
C SER A 168 6.47 6.47 7.56
N VAL A 169 7.76 6.34 7.84
CA VAL A 169 8.38 5.04 8.19
C VAL A 169 7.79 4.48 9.48
N HIS A 170 7.55 5.31 10.50
CA HIS A 170 6.87 4.90 11.73
C HIS A 170 5.47 4.35 11.46
N LYS A 171 4.67 5.06 10.69
CA LYS A 171 3.28 4.71 10.38
C LYS A 171 3.17 3.43 9.56
N ILE A 172 3.98 3.30 8.53
CA ILE A 172 3.93 2.16 7.58
C ILE A 172 4.64 0.93 8.17
N GLY A 173 5.73 1.15 8.88
CA GLY A 173 6.61 0.13 9.42
C GLY A 173 7.86 -0.07 8.57
N LYS A 174 9.02 -0.01 9.23
CA LYS A 174 10.34 -0.18 8.62
C LYS A 174 10.48 -1.51 7.87
N ASP A 175 9.80 -2.54 8.33
CA ASP A 175 9.82 -3.92 7.82
C ASP A 175 9.22 -4.09 6.41
N ILE A 176 8.29 -3.21 6.01
CA ILE A 176 7.67 -3.24 4.68
C ILE A 176 7.90 -1.95 3.88
N TYR A 177 8.68 -0.99 4.40
CA TYR A 177 8.83 0.31 3.77
C TYR A 177 9.49 0.24 2.40
N GLU A 178 10.39 -0.72 2.19
CA GLU A 178 11.00 -0.95 0.87
C GLU A 178 9.96 -1.42 -0.15
N GLN A 179 9.10 -2.37 0.23
CA GLN A 179 7.99 -2.82 -0.63
C GLN A 179 6.99 -1.69 -0.91
N TYR A 180 6.70 -0.86 0.09
CA TYR A 180 5.91 0.35 -0.11
C TYR A 180 6.53 1.28 -1.14
N LEU A 181 7.84 1.56 -1.08
CA LEU A 181 8.53 2.40 -2.06
C LEU A 181 8.53 1.77 -3.47
N GLN A 182 8.70 0.45 -3.58
CA GLN A 182 8.60 -0.27 -4.85
C GLN A 182 7.19 -0.15 -5.46
N LEU A 183 6.14 -0.31 -4.64
CA LEU A 183 4.75 -0.15 -5.09
C LEU A 183 4.47 1.31 -5.49
N ALA A 184 4.92 2.28 -4.69
CA ALA A 184 4.78 3.71 -4.99
C ALA A 184 5.50 4.10 -6.29
N TYR A 185 6.68 3.54 -6.57
CA TYR A 185 7.38 3.73 -7.84
C TYR A 185 6.59 3.18 -9.01
N ALA A 186 6.06 1.96 -8.87
CA ALA A 186 5.29 1.30 -9.92
C ALA A 186 3.97 2.05 -10.21
N ASP A 187 3.25 2.49 -9.18
CA ASP A 187 2.06 3.35 -9.31
C ASP A 187 2.41 4.64 -10.06
N PHE A 188 3.55 5.20 -9.71
CA PHE A 188 4.06 6.40 -10.34
C PHE A 188 4.33 6.20 -11.84
N GLN A 189 4.93 5.08 -12.24
CA GLN A 189 5.18 4.73 -13.65
C GLN A 189 3.88 4.56 -14.45
N GLY A 190 2.81 4.12 -13.81
CA GLY A 190 1.47 4.00 -14.40
C GLY A 190 0.74 5.33 -14.64
N LYS A 191 1.25 6.46 -14.13
CA LYS A 191 0.62 7.79 -14.27
C LYS A 191 0.92 8.45 -15.62
N SER A 192 0.17 9.52 -15.92
CA SER A 192 0.46 10.41 -17.05
C SER A 192 1.83 11.11 -16.91
N ASP A 193 2.36 11.69 -17.99
CA ASP A 193 3.59 12.49 -17.95
C ASP A 193 3.50 13.63 -16.93
N TYR A 194 2.32 14.28 -16.86
CA TYR A 194 2.06 15.31 -15.86
C TYR A 194 2.14 14.76 -14.44
N GLY A 195 1.49 13.63 -14.17
CA GLY A 195 1.51 12.97 -12.86
C GLY A 195 2.92 12.56 -12.46
N ARG A 196 3.69 11.97 -13.40
CA ARG A 196 5.08 11.57 -13.16
C ARG A 196 5.98 12.77 -12.82
N LYS A 197 5.92 13.85 -13.58
CA LYS A 197 6.75 15.05 -13.32
C LYS A 197 6.49 15.68 -11.96
N LYS A 198 5.24 15.70 -11.51
CA LYS A 198 4.83 16.44 -10.29
C LYS A 198 5.28 15.78 -8.97
N GLY A 199 5.54 14.47 -8.94
CA GLY A 199 5.83 13.75 -7.70
C GLY A 199 7.22 13.12 -7.62
N PHE A 200 8.00 13.16 -8.71
CA PHE A 200 9.25 12.40 -8.81
C PHE A 200 10.32 12.84 -7.82
N ASP A 201 10.53 14.15 -7.69
CA ASP A 201 11.53 14.69 -6.76
C ASP A 201 11.23 14.29 -5.31
N LYS A 202 9.96 14.29 -4.96
CA LYS A 202 9.51 13.86 -3.65
C LYS A 202 9.75 12.37 -3.42
N TYR A 203 9.45 11.54 -4.39
CA TYR A 203 9.72 10.10 -4.33
C TYR A 203 11.23 9.86 -4.12
N LEU A 204 12.09 10.51 -4.92
CA LEU A 204 13.55 10.39 -4.78
C LEU A 204 14.03 10.85 -3.39
N TYR A 205 13.52 11.97 -2.91
CA TYR A 205 13.84 12.46 -1.58
C TYR A 205 13.45 11.44 -0.50
N THR A 206 12.26 10.85 -0.60
CA THR A 206 11.80 9.83 0.34
C THR A 206 12.70 8.60 0.33
N CYS A 207 13.12 8.13 -0.85
CA CYS A 207 14.08 7.02 -0.98
C CYS A 207 15.43 7.35 -0.33
N GLN A 208 15.97 8.55 -0.56
CA GLN A 208 17.24 9.00 0.04
C GLN A 208 17.15 9.05 1.57
N GLN A 209 16.05 9.62 2.10
CA GLN A 209 15.85 9.71 3.54
C GLN A 209 15.63 8.34 4.18
N PHE A 210 14.90 7.44 3.53
CA PHE A 210 14.75 6.07 4.02
C PHE A 210 16.09 5.33 4.05
N LYS A 211 16.88 5.45 3.00
CA LYS A 211 18.23 4.90 2.99
C LYS A 211 19.07 5.46 4.16
N TYR A 212 19.04 6.78 4.39
CA TYR A 212 19.72 7.39 5.52
C TYR A 212 19.26 6.84 6.88
N ILE A 213 17.94 6.64 7.06
CA ILE A 213 17.37 6.04 8.27
C ILE A 213 17.93 4.63 8.49
N MET A 214 18.02 3.82 7.43
CA MET A 214 18.54 2.46 7.51
C MET A 214 20.04 2.41 7.78
N ASP A 215 20.82 3.19 7.04
CA ASP A 215 22.30 3.22 7.14
C ASP A 215 22.78 3.73 8.52
N ASN A 216 22.00 4.62 9.17
CA ASN A 216 22.37 5.22 10.45
C ASN A 216 21.55 4.66 11.63
N ASN A 217 20.77 3.59 11.45
CA ASN A 217 19.91 2.97 12.47
C ASN A 217 19.04 3.98 13.22
N ILE A 218 18.48 4.98 12.50
CA ILE A 218 17.62 6.00 13.09
C ILE A 218 16.36 5.35 13.68
N CYS A 219 16.05 5.71 14.93
CA CYS A 219 14.86 5.24 15.65
C CYS A 219 13.57 5.71 14.94
N THR A 220 12.69 4.75 14.67
CA THR A 220 11.37 4.99 14.06
C THR A 220 10.23 4.26 14.78
N CYS A 221 10.53 3.48 15.82
CA CYS A 221 9.51 2.79 16.61
C CYS A 221 9.93 2.66 18.08
N LYS A 222 8.95 2.37 18.96
CA LYS A 222 9.21 2.22 20.42
C LYS A 222 10.28 1.19 20.76
N ALA A 223 10.39 0.11 19.97
CA ALA A 223 11.38 -0.94 20.21
C ALA A 223 12.82 -0.49 19.95
N GLU A 224 13.02 0.61 19.23
CA GLU A 224 14.32 1.19 18.89
C GLU A 224 14.70 2.37 19.81
N MET A 225 13.83 2.72 20.77
CA MET A 225 14.11 3.78 21.73
C MET A 225 15.16 3.36 22.76
N ALA A 226 15.96 4.34 23.19
CA ALA A 226 16.98 4.13 24.23
C ALA A 226 16.40 3.90 25.65
N VAL A 227 15.07 4.03 25.81
CA VAL A 227 14.34 3.77 27.06
C VAL A 227 13.15 2.84 26.81
N SER A 228 12.81 2.08 27.83
CA SER A 228 11.69 1.15 27.87
C SER A 228 10.69 1.53 28.98
N GLY A 229 9.55 0.85 29.03
CA GLY A 229 8.61 1.01 30.14
C GLY A 229 9.18 0.63 31.51
N LYS A 230 10.20 -0.24 31.57
CA LYS A 230 10.91 -0.57 32.82
C LYS A 230 11.70 0.63 33.33
N ASP A 231 12.42 1.29 32.44
CA ASP A 231 13.20 2.49 32.78
C ASP A 231 12.29 3.62 33.32
N LEU A 232 11.08 3.77 32.75
CA LEU A 232 10.11 4.75 33.24
C LEU A 232 9.61 4.42 34.65
N ILE A 233 9.37 3.13 34.94
CA ILE A 233 8.96 2.70 36.29
C ILE A 233 10.07 2.98 37.31
N GLU A 234 11.34 2.75 36.95
CA GLU A 234 12.51 3.01 37.82
C GLU A 234 12.61 4.48 38.23
N ILE A 235 12.17 5.43 37.36
CA ILE A 235 12.17 6.86 37.70
C ILE A 235 10.85 7.33 38.34
N GLY A 236 9.96 6.42 38.71
CA GLY A 236 8.72 6.71 39.45
C GLY A 236 7.46 6.86 38.61
N CYS A 237 7.49 6.55 37.31
CA CYS A 237 6.27 6.56 36.49
C CYS A 237 5.26 5.51 37.03
N PRO A 238 4.00 5.90 37.29
CA PRO A 238 2.97 4.97 37.73
C PRO A 238 2.76 3.84 36.74
N LYS A 239 2.56 2.61 37.25
CA LYS A 239 2.25 1.45 36.40
C LYS A 239 0.87 1.63 35.74
N GLY A 240 0.73 1.16 34.50
CA GLY A 240 -0.54 1.19 33.77
C GLY A 240 -0.42 1.86 32.41
N GLU A 241 -1.53 2.38 31.91
CA GLU A 241 -1.64 2.98 30.57
C GLU A 241 -0.74 4.20 30.36
N ILE A 242 -0.44 4.94 31.46
CA ILE A 242 0.42 6.13 31.41
C ILE A 242 1.81 5.83 30.82
N ILE A 243 2.36 4.62 31.06
CA ILE A 243 3.65 4.22 30.49
C ILE A 243 3.58 4.23 28.96
N GLY A 244 2.49 3.71 28.41
CA GLY A 244 2.24 3.71 26.96
C GLY A 244 2.18 5.12 26.39
N THR A 245 1.44 6.01 27.05
CA THR A 245 1.29 7.42 26.68
C THR A 245 2.63 8.16 26.69
N VAL A 246 3.40 8.01 27.78
CA VAL A 246 4.74 8.64 27.89
C VAL A 246 5.67 8.12 26.80
N LEU A 247 5.68 6.81 26.52
CA LEU A 247 6.50 6.26 25.42
C LEU A 247 6.06 6.77 24.04
N ASP A 248 4.76 7.00 23.81
CA ASP A 248 4.26 7.58 22.56
C ASP A 248 4.71 9.02 22.40
N GLU A 249 4.64 9.82 23.45
CA GLU A 249 5.09 11.21 23.44
C GLU A 249 6.61 11.34 23.28
N LEU A 250 7.39 10.46 23.95
CA LEU A 250 8.83 10.40 23.76
C LEU A 250 9.21 10.03 22.32
N LEU A 251 8.54 9.02 21.76
CA LEU A 251 8.76 8.60 20.38
C LEU A 251 8.43 9.73 19.39
N ALA A 252 7.34 10.46 19.59
CA ALA A 252 7.00 11.61 18.77
C ALA A 252 8.14 12.64 18.73
N LYS A 253 8.72 12.97 19.91
CA LYS A 253 9.88 13.88 20.02
C LYS A 253 11.12 13.33 19.30
N VAL A 254 11.37 12.01 19.39
CA VAL A 254 12.48 11.33 18.69
C VAL A 254 12.27 11.33 17.18
N LEU A 255 11.03 11.13 16.71
CA LEU A 255 10.71 11.20 15.29
C LEU A 255 10.96 12.59 14.72
N ASP A 256 10.71 13.65 15.50
CA ASP A 256 11.01 15.03 15.08
C ASP A 256 12.52 15.32 15.18
N ASN A 257 13.18 14.87 16.26
CA ASN A 257 14.62 15.05 16.47
C ASN A 257 15.28 13.74 16.97
N PRO A 258 15.90 12.94 16.09
CA PRO A 258 16.46 11.65 16.45
C PRO A 258 17.66 11.73 17.40
N GLN A 259 18.30 12.89 17.56
CA GLN A 259 19.38 13.09 18.54
C GLN A 259 18.90 13.00 19.99
N LEU A 260 17.59 13.13 20.23
CA LEU A 260 17.01 12.96 21.55
C LEU A 260 16.97 11.49 21.99
N ASN A 261 17.24 10.53 21.10
CA ASN A 261 17.20 9.10 21.45
C ASN A 261 18.43 8.66 22.25
N GLU A 262 18.65 9.31 23.39
CA GLU A 262 19.64 9.00 24.39
C GLU A 262 18.95 8.76 25.73
N ARG A 263 19.41 7.71 26.47
CA ARG A 263 18.74 7.26 27.69
C ARG A 263 18.54 8.38 28.72
N GLU A 264 19.59 9.11 29.06
CA GLU A 264 19.53 10.20 30.05
C GLU A 264 18.62 11.34 29.60
N THR A 265 18.72 11.72 28.32
CA THR A 265 17.90 12.76 27.73
C THR A 265 16.41 12.40 27.79
N LEU A 266 16.06 11.16 27.38
CA LEU A 266 14.66 10.70 27.38
C LEU A 266 14.11 10.55 28.81
N LEU A 267 14.89 10.04 29.77
CA LEU A 267 14.45 9.94 31.15
C LEU A 267 14.23 11.32 31.80
N ASN A 268 15.08 12.31 31.48
CA ASN A 268 14.90 13.69 31.96
C ASN A 268 13.64 14.35 31.34
N ILE A 269 13.33 14.04 30.09
CA ILE A 269 12.09 14.51 29.48
C ILE A 269 10.89 13.82 30.14
N ALA A 270 10.95 12.49 30.31
CA ALA A 270 9.86 11.70 30.87
C ALA A 270 9.52 12.08 32.30
N SER A 271 10.51 12.38 33.14
CA SER A 271 10.31 12.77 34.56
C SER A 271 9.49 14.05 34.76
N LYS A 272 9.23 14.81 33.69
CA LYS A 272 8.39 16.02 33.68
C LYS A 272 6.97 15.77 33.17
N MET A 273 6.65 14.52 32.81
CA MET A 273 5.37 14.14 32.19
C MET A 273 4.38 13.48 33.16
N PHE A 274 4.84 13.12 34.36
CA PHE A 274 4.03 12.48 35.42
C PHE A 274 4.37 12.98 36.81
#